data_6b7c06ca7e953f12b485e6a8bfded5a8
#
_entry.id   6b7c06ca7e953f12b485e6a8bfded5a8
#
_cell.length_a   1.000
_cell.length_b   1.000
_cell.length_c   1.000
_cell.angle_alpha   90.00
_cell.angle_beta   90.00
_cell.angle_gamma   90.00
#
_symmetry.space_group_name_H-M   'P 1'
#
loop_
_entity.id
_entity.type
_entity.pdbx_description
1 polymer ?
#
loop_
_entity_poly.entity_id
_entity_poly.type
_entity_poly.pdbx_seq_one_letter_code
_entity_poly.pdbx_strand_id
1 'polypeptide(L)'
;GIPHSSRIGGYGILARIEGKKEGTHIIGLRADMDALPIEEKNQIEYRSKIPHVMHACGHDAHTACLLGSALVMNKLKKEFGGTFLLIFQPGEARHPGGARLMLRDGLFDNIRPECMMALHTHTEIPCGTVAFGEGCVMASADEIHITIKGKGGHGAMPHLLNDTVLAAAQVVISLQQIISRRRNPFIPATLSIGRFIADGATNIIPQEVQISGTLR
;
A
#
# COMPACT_ATOMS: atom_id res chain seq x y z
N GLY A 1 -31.92 -0.17 1.07
CA GLY A 1 -30.45 -0.23 1.16
C GLY A 1 -29.82 -0.03 -0.22
N ILE A 2 -28.51 0.13 -0.27
CA ILE A 2 -27.72 0.19 -1.51
C ILE A 2 -27.36 -1.26 -1.89
N PRO A 3 -27.64 -1.72 -3.14
CA PRO A 3 -27.23 -3.04 -3.61
C PRO A 3 -25.72 -3.19 -3.53
N HIS A 4 -25.26 -4.32 -3.01
CA HIS A 4 -23.82 -4.59 -2.88
C HIS A 4 -23.49 -6.07 -2.90
N SER A 5 -22.29 -6.40 -3.31
CA SER A 5 -21.65 -7.71 -3.17
C SER A 5 -20.50 -7.58 -2.18
N SER A 6 -20.31 -8.59 -1.35
CA SER A 6 -19.25 -8.64 -0.34
C SER A 6 -18.34 -9.85 -0.56
N ARG A 7 -17.22 -9.90 0.19
CA ARG A 7 -16.21 -10.97 0.14
C ARG A 7 -15.44 -11.05 -1.19
N ILE A 8 -15.34 -9.95 -1.92
CA ILE A 8 -14.53 -9.85 -3.13
C ILE A 8 -13.08 -9.61 -2.69
N GLY A 9 -12.15 -10.46 -3.08
CA GLY A 9 -10.77 -10.40 -2.58
C GLY A 9 -10.65 -10.63 -1.06
N GLY A 10 -11.58 -11.44 -0.49
CA GLY A 10 -11.66 -11.76 0.93
C GLY A 10 -12.68 -10.89 1.68
N TYR A 11 -12.38 -9.64 1.96
CA TYR A 11 -13.24 -8.73 2.73
C TYR A 11 -13.75 -7.52 1.93
N GLY A 12 -13.43 -7.43 0.64
CA GLY A 12 -13.82 -6.31 -0.21
C GLY A 12 -15.33 -6.26 -0.46
N ILE A 13 -15.82 -5.05 -0.69
CA ILE A 13 -17.23 -4.78 -0.99
C ILE A 13 -17.30 -3.94 -2.27
N LEU A 14 -18.19 -4.32 -3.16
CA LEU A 14 -18.62 -3.54 -4.32
C LEU A 14 -20.07 -3.17 -4.15
N ALA A 15 -20.37 -1.88 -4.02
CA ALA A 15 -21.73 -1.37 -4.02
C ALA A 15 -22.01 -0.59 -5.31
N ARG A 16 -23.28 -0.54 -5.72
CA ARG A 16 -23.72 0.08 -6.97
C ARG A 16 -24.87 1.04 -6.71
N ILE A 17 -24.75 2.26 -7.25
CA ILE A 17 -25.82 3.25 -7.25
C ILE A 17 -26.09 3.68 -8.67
N GLU A 18 -27.29 3.41 -9.16
CA GLU A 18 -27.75 3.83 -10.47
C GLU A 18 -28.56 5.13 -10.37
N GLY A 19 -28.19 6.11 -11.19
CA GLY A 19 -28.96 7.30 -11.40
C GLY A 19 -30.28 6.99 -12.11
N LYS A 20 -31.26 7.88 -11.94
CA LYS A 20 -32.59 7.73 -12.54
C LYS A 20 -32.79 8.56 -13.82
N LYS A 21 -31.85 9.43 -14.17
CA LYS A 21 -31.84 10.12 -15.44
C LYS A 21 -31.13 9.28 -16.50
N GLU A 22 -31.27 9.62 -17.74
CA GLU A 22 -30.52 9.01 -18.82
C GLU A 22 -29.01 9.27 -18.64
N GLY A 23 -28.20 8.25 -18.90
CA GLY A 23 -26.75 8.32 -18.81
C GLY A 23 -26.12 6.93 -18.79
N THR A 24 -25.00 6.79 -19.43
CA THR A 24 -24.26 5.51 -19.56
C THR A 24 -22.93 5.49 -18.81
N HIS A 25 -22.47 6.65 -18.32
CA HIS A 25 -21.18 6.76 -17.65
C HIS A 25 -21.11 5.95 -16.36
N ILE A 26 -19.98 5.29 -16.16
CA ILE A 26 -19.71 4.50 -14.98
C ILE A 26 -18.47 5.04 -14.30
N ILE A 27 -18.63 5.51 -13.07
CA ILE A 27 -17.56 6.09 -12.27
C ILE A 27 -17.31 5.21 -11.04
N GLY A 28 -16.05 4.83 -10.83
CA GLY A 28 -15.64 4.11 -9.63
C GLY A 28 -15.12 5.05 -8.55
N LEU A 29 -15.58 4.86 -7.32
CA LEU A 29 -15.06 5.52 -6.13
C LEU A 29 -14.46 4.47 -5.21
N ARG A 30 -13.21 4.68 -4.74
CA ARG A 30 -12.49 3.68 -3.94
C ARG A 30 -12.07 4.24 -2.59
N ALA A 31 -12.23 3.44 -1.56
CA ALA A 31 -11.57 3.59 -0.28
C ALA A 31 -10.95 2.27 0.17
N ASP A 32 -9.78 2.34 0.78
CA ASP A 32 -9.18 1.24 1.53
C ASP A 32 -9.80 1.14 2.93
N MET A 33 -9.70 -0.06 3.54
CA MET A 33 -10.37 -0.34 4.82
C MET A 33 -9.44 -0.90 5.89
N ASP A 34 -8.21 -1.27 5.52
CA ASP A 34 -7.33 -2.01 6.43
C ASP A 34 -6.67 -1.11 7.48
N ALA A 35 -6.48 -1.67 8.67
CA ALA A 35 -5.68 -1.11 9.74
C ALA A 35 -4.25 -1.71 9.70
N LEU A 36 -3.32 -1.05 10.37
CA LEU A 36 -1.92 -1.44 10.46
C LEU A 36 -1.61 -2.15 11.79
N PRO A 37 -0.61 -3.06 11.83
CA PRO A 37 -0.18 -3.72 13.06
C PRO A 37 0.70 -2.80 13.92
N ILE A 38 0.10 -1.72 14.41
CA ILE A 38 0.73 -0.65 15.19
C ILE A 38 -0.07 -0.48 16.48
N GLU A 39 0.62 -0.34 17.62
CA GLU A 39 -0.04 -0.01 18.88
C GLU A 39 -0.49 1.44 18.90
N GLU A 40 -1.78 1.68 19.08
CA GLU A 40 -2.31 3.03 19.17
C GLU A 40 -2.05 3.64 20.55
N LYS A 41 -1.27 4.73 20.57
CA LYS A 41 -0.91 5.48 21.78
C LYS A 41 -1.79 6.71 22.02
N ASN A 42 -2.69 7.04 21.11
CA ASN A 42 -3.59 8.18 21.23
C ASN A 42 -4.56 7.98 22.40
N GLN A 43 -4.87 9.09 23.12
CA GLN A 43 -5.83 9.10 24.23
C GLN A 43 -7.12 9.80 23.77
N ILE A 44 -7.78 9.24 22.74
CA ILE A 44 -9.01 9.74 22.16
C ILE A 44 -10.15 8.75 22.35
N GLU A 45 -11.37 9.21 22.36
CA GLU A 45 -12.55 8.39 22.61
C GLU A 45 -12.73 7.25 21.60
N TYR A 46 -12.43 7.51 20.34
CA TYR A 46 -12.57 6.56 19.22
C TYR A 46 -11.28 5.82 18.86
N ARG A 47 -10.29 5.79 19.75
CA ARG A 47 -9.08 4.98 19.55
C ARG A 47 -9.40 3.51 19.35
N SER A 48 -8.48 2.78 18.73
CA SER A 48 -8.59 1.32 18.58
C SER A 48 -8.80 0.63 19.93
N LYS A 49 -9.69 -0.35 19.93
CA LYS A 49 -9.95 -1.24 21.08
C LYS A 49 -9.24 -2.57 20.94
N ILE A 50 -8.51 -2.79 19.84
CA ILE A 50 -7.79 -4.01 19.53
C ILE A 50 -6.30 -3.74 19.74
N PRO A 51 -5.63 -4.43 20.67
CA PRO A 51 -4.20 -4.27 20.90
C PRO A 51 -3.39 -4.48 19.62
N HIS A 52 -2.36 -3.68 19.41
CA HIS A 52 -1.47 -3.73 18.26
C HIS A 52 -2.17 -3.56 16.89
N VAL A 53 -3.31 -2.90 16.85
CA VAL A 53 -4.01 -2.56 15.60
C VAL A 53 -4.45 -1.10 15.65
N MET A 54 -4.07 -0.32 14.63
CA MET A 54 -4.38 1.10 14.53
C MET A 54 -4.66 1.51 13.09
N HIS A 55 -5.62 2.40 12.87
CA HIS A 55 -5.76 3.11 11.60
C HIS A 55 -4.73 4.26 11.50
N ALA A 56 -3.44 3.90 11.39
CA ALA A 56 -2.35 4.87 11.34
C ALA A 56 -2.15 5.52 9.96
N CYS A 57 -2.87 5.05 8.94
CA CYS A 57 -2.82 5.58 7.57
C CYS A 57 -4.11 6.31 7.15
N GLY A 58 -5.10 6.43 8.06
CA GLY A 58 -6.34 7.16 7.79
C GLY A 58 -7.37 6.43 6.94
N HIS A 59 -7.26 5.11 6.77
CA HIS A 59 -8.20 4.32 5.97
C HIS A 59 -9.62 4.29 6.55
N ASP A 60 -9.77 4.49 7.85
CA ASP A 60 -11.05 4.73 8.52
C ASP A 60 -11.74 6.00 8.02
N ALA A 61 -10.98 7.11 7.88
CA ALA A 61 -11.49 8.35 7.31
C ALA A 61 -11.86 8.16 5.82
N HIS A 62 -11.04 7.45 5.03
CA HIS A 62 -11.36 7.14 3.63
C HIS A 62 -12.66 6.35 3.51
N THR A 63 -12.80 5.30 4.33
CA THR A 63 -14.02 4.48 4.40
C THR A 63 -15.24 5.31 4.79
N ALA A 64 -15.11 6.19 5.79
CA ALA A 64 -16.19 7.07 6.24
C ALA A 64 -16.60 8.05 5.13
N CYS A 65 -15.63 8.65 4.41
CA CYS A 65 -15.89 9.53 3.27
C CYS A 65 -16.63 8.82 2.15
N LEU A 66 -16.20 7.59 1.78
CA LEU A 66 -16.87 6.82 0.74
C LEU A 66 -18.28 6.41 1.16
N LEU A 67 -18.49 6.02 2.41
CA LEU A 67 -19.81 5.70 2.94
C LEU A 67 -20.73 6.94 2.97
N GLY A 68 -20.20 8.09 3.38
CA GLY A 68 -20.91 9.37 3.32
C GLY A 68 -21.32 9.73 1.89
N SER A 69 -20.39 9.58 0.95
CA SER A 69 -20.65 9.76 -0.49
C SER A 69 -21.74 8.82 -0.99
N ALA A 70 -21.72 7.56 -0.57
CA ALA A 70 -22.75 6.59 -0.90
C ALA A 70 -24.15 7.03 -0.45
N LEU A 71 -24.26 7.53 0.77
CA LEU A 71 -25.52 8.03 1.32
C LEU A 71 -26.05 9.26 0.56
N VAL A 72 -25.17 10.19 0.24
CA VAL A 72 -25.50 11.40 -0.55
C VAL A 72 -25.95 11.01 -1.96
N MET A 73 -25.13 10.21 -2.68
CA MET A 73 -25.46 9.78 -4.04
C MET A 73 -26.76 8.98 -4.09
N ASN A 74 -27.03 8.13 -3.12
CA ASN A 74 -28.29 7.38 -3.08
C ASN A 74 -29.51 8.28 -2.84
N LYS A 75 -29.37 9.39 -2.09
CA LYS A 75 -30.44 10.40 -1.95
C LYS A 75 -30.63 11.17 -3.27
N LEU A 76 -29.56 11.51 -3.95
CA LEU A 76 -29.56 12.33 -5.16
C LEU A 76 -29.75 11.52 -6.45
N LYS A 77 -30.01 10.24 -6.38
CA LYS A 77 -30.10 9.37 -7.58
C LYS A 77 -31.13 9.80 -8.63
N LYS A 78 -32.09 10.66 -8.27
CA LYS A 78 -33.04 11.26 -9.21
C LYS A 78 -32.44 12.44 -10.00
N GLU A 79 -31.26 12.95 -9.57
CA GLU A 79 -30.65 14.15 -10.12
C GLU A 79 -29.56 13.87 -11.14
N PHE A 80 -29.09 12.64 -11.24
CA PHE A 80 -28.04 12.24 -12.19
C PHE A 80 -28.42 10.99 -13.00
N GLY A 81 -27.69 10.76 -14.11
CA GLY A 81 -27.69 9.54 -14.92
C GLY A 81 -26.39 8.76 -14.74
N GLY A 82 -26.35 7.52 -15.25
CA GLY A 82 -25.18 6.66 -15.15
C GLY A 82 -25.08 5.91 -13.82
N THR A 83 -23.90 5.40 -13.51
CA THR A 83 -23.68 4.48 -12.37
C THR A 83 -22.45 4.87 -11.58
N PHE A 84 -22.56 4.89 -10.25
CA PHE A 84 -21.44 4.91 -9.34
C PHE A 84 -21.15 3.51 -8.80
N LEU A 85 -19.90 3.06 -8.92
CA LEU A 85 -19.35 1.88 -8.29
C LEU A 85 -18.58 2.30 -7.05
N LEU A 86 -18.98 1.82 -5.89
CA LEU A 86 -18.35 2.13 -4.61
C LEU A 86 -17.55 0.92 -4.17
N ILE A 87 -16.23 1.06 -4.13
CA ILE A 87 -15.29 -0.03 -3.92
C ILE A 87 -14.61 0.15 -2.58
N PHE A 88 -14.95 -0.71 -1.62
CA PHE A 88 -14.30 -0.76 -0.31
C PHE A 88 -13.25 -1.87 -0.37
N GLN A 89 -11.99 -1.46 -0.45
CA GLN A 89 -10.85 -2.34 -0.69
C GLN A 89 -10.22 -2.79 0.61
N PRO A 90 -10.03 -4.10 0.85
CA PRO A 90 -9.24 -4.60 1.99
C PRO A 90 -7.75 -4.60 1.66
N GLY A 91 -6.88 -4.62 2.67
CA GLY A 91 -5.46 -4.99 2.56
C GLY A 91 -4.65 -4.17 1.56
N GLU A 92 -4.75 -2.85 1.61
CA GLU A 92 -3.94 -1.97 0.76
C GLU A 92 -2.46 -2.06 1.16
N ALA A 93 -2.19 -1.98 2.46
CA ALA A 93 -0.84 -1.95 3.01
C ALA A 93 -0.15 -3.33 3.07
N ARG A 94 -0.82 -4.41 2.62
CA ARG A 94 -0.31 -5.78 2.74
C ARG A 94 -0.20 -6.46 1.38
N HIS A 95 0.99 -6.94 1.06
CA HIS A 95 1.22 -7.70 -0.18
C HIS A 95 0.33 -8.98 -0.26
N PRO A 96 -0.24 -9.34 -1.41
CA PRO A 96 -0.07 -8.77 -2.75
C PRO A 96 -0.97 -7.57 -3.08
N GLY A 97 -1.64 -6.97 -2.09
CA GLY A 97 -2.58 -5.87 -2.23
C GLY A 97 -4.01 -6.31 -2.52
N GLY A 98 -4.96 -5.78 -1.73
CA GLY A 98 -6.37 -6.14 -1.83
C GLY A 98 -6.99 -5.81 -3.18
N ALA A 99 -6.55 -4.74 -3.85
CA ALA A 99 -7.02 -4.40 -5.20
C ALA A 99 -6.74 -5.54 -6.17
N ARG A 100 -5.53 -6.12 -6.14
CA ARG A 100 -5.16 -7.27 -6.99
C ARG A 100 -6.03 -8.49 -6.69
N LEU A 101 -6.30 -8.74 -5.41
CA LEU A 101 -7.17 -9.86 -5.01
C LEU A 101 -8.62 -9.64 -5.49
N MET A 102 -9.16 -8.43 -5.34
CA MET A 102 -10.49 -8.10 -5.82
C MET A 102 -10.61 -8.24 -7.34
N LEU A 103 -9.59 -7.80 -8.10
CA LEU A 103 -9.56 -7.96 -9.55
C LEU A 103 -9.52 -9.43 -9.97
N ARG A 104 -8.74 -10.26 -9.27
CA ARG A 104 -8.70 -11.72 -9.53
C ARG A 104 -10.03 -12.40 -9.24
N ASP A 105 -10.79 -11.89 -8.28
CA ASP A 105 -12.13 -12.39 -7.93
C ASP A 105 -13.24 -11.80 -8.82
N GLY A 106 -12.87 -11.13 -9.92
CA GLY A 106 -13.83 -10.66 -10.92
C GLY A 106 -14.51 -9.34 -10.60
N LEU A 107 -13.86 -8.44 -9.83
CA LEU A 107 -14.44 -7.15 -9.44
C LEU A 107 -15.12 -6.40 -10.59
N PHE A 108 -14.55 -6.48 -11.80
CA PHE A 108 -15.01 -5.75 -12.98
C PHE A 108 -15.45 -6.64 -14.14
N ASP A 109 -15.74 -7.93 -13.91
CA ASP A 109 -16.13 -8.87 -14.98
C ASP A 109 -17.47 -8.49 -15.64
N ASN A 110 -18.42 -7.97 -14.84
CA ASN A 110 -19.76 -7.63 -15.33
C ASN A 110 -19.97 -6.12 -15.56
N ILE A 111 -19.14 -5.26 -14.95
CA ILE A 111 -19.28 -3.81 -15.05
C ILE A 111 -17.94 -3.15 -14.80
N ARG A 112 -17.49 -2.30 -15.72
CA ARG A 112 -16.20 -1.63 -15.64
C ARG A 112 -16.36 -0.12 -15.61
N PRO A 113 -15.72 0.59 -14.67
CA PRO A 113 -15.75 2.05 -14.64
C PRO A 113 -14.87 2.64 -15.75
N GLU A 114 -15.29 3.78 -16.28
CA GLU A 114 -14.55 4.60 -17.26
C GLU A 114 -13.42 5.37 -16.58
N CYS A 115 -13.65 5.77 -15.32
CA CYS A 115 -12.63 6.38 -14.48
C CYS A 115 -12.78 5.91 -13.03
N MET A 116 -11.66 5.99 -12.29
CA MET A 116 -11.59 5.69 -10.86
C MET A 116 -11.15 6.94 -10.12
N MET A 117 -11.81 7.20 -8.98
CA MET A 117 -11.42 8.27 -8.07
C MET A 117 -11.16 7.67 -6.68
N ALA A 118 -10.10 8.12 -6.04
CA ALA A 118 -9.76 7.81 -4.67
C ALA A 118 -9.19 9.07 -4.01
N LEU A 119 -9.28 9.13 -2.70
CA LEU A 119 -8.61 10.18 -1.91
C LEU A 119 -7.73 9.52 -0.85
N HIS A 120 -6.74 10.27 -0.39
CA HIS A 120 -5.93 9.88 0.75
C HIS A 120 -5.78 11.05 1.71
N THR A 121 -5.86 10.79 3.00
CA THR A 121 -5.53 11.79 4.03
C THR A 121 -4.05 12.14 3.96
N HIS A 122 -3.71 13.40 4.17
CA HIS A 122 -2.32 13.87 4.13
C HIS A 122 -2.04 14.80 5.31
N THR A 123 -1.07 14.45 6.12
CA THR A 123 -0.78 15.17 7.38
C THR A 123 -0.23 16.58 7.18
N GLU A 124 0.36 16.87 6.02
CA GLU A 124 0.95 18.18 5.70
C GLU A 124 -0.03 19.14 5.04
N ILE A 125 -1.25 18.66 4.70
CA ILE A 125 -2.30 19.49 4.08
C ILE A 125 -3.28 19.91 5.16
N PRO A 126 -3.58 21.22 5.31
CA PRO A 126 -4.53 21.71 6.31
C PRO A 126 -5.91 21.08 6.16
N CYS A 127 -6.56 20.77 7.28
CA CYS A 127 -7.91 20.22 7.30
C CYS A 127 -8.89 21.14 6.54
N GLY A 128 -9.77 20.53 5.75
CA GLY A 128 -10.70 21.25 4.88
C GLY A 128 -10.13 21.64 3.51
N THR A 129 -8.87 21.31 3.24
CA THR A 129 -8.23 21.51 1.94
C THR A 129 -8.16 20.20 1.18
N VAL A 130 -8.38 20.25 -0.13
CA VAL A 130 -8.19 19.15 -1.07
C VAL A 130 -7.09 19.52 -2.05
N ALA A 131 -6.06 18.68 -2.15
CA ALA A 131 -5.01 18.82 -3.14
C ALA A 131 -5.17 17.76 -4.24
N PHE A 132 -4.96 18.15 -5.48
CA PHE A 132 -4.90 17.26 -6.64
C PHE A 132 -3.94 17.84 -7.66
N GLY A 133 -3.40 16.99 -8.52
CA GLY A 133 -2.45 17.40 -9.53
C GLY A 133 -2.56 16.56 -10.79
N GLU A 134 -2.08 17.09 -11.89
CA GLU A 134 -1.93 16.37 -13.15
C GLU A 134 -0.67 15.50 -13.11
N GLY A 135 -0.74 14.29 -13.65
CA GLY A 135 0.38 13.38 -13.76
C GLY A 135 0.56 12.50 -12.53
N CYS A 136 1.81 12.23 -12.17
CA CYS A 136 2.15 11.34 -11.07
C CYS A 136 2.06 12.06 -9.72
N VAL A 137 1.10 11.70 -8.88
CA VAL A 137 0.89 12.28 -7.55
C VAL A 137 1.63 11.50 -6.46
N MET A 138 1.78 10.19 -6.63
CA MET A 138 2.49 9.31 -5.70
C MET A 138 3.48 8.40 -6.43
N ALA A 139 4.60 8.10 -5.78
CA ALA A 139 5.56 7.13 -6.28
C ALA A 139 5.02 5.70 -6.14
N SER A 140 5.44 4.80 -7.04
CA SER A 140 5.26 3.36 -6.82
C SER A 140 5.96 2.89 -5.55
N ALA A 141 5.54 1.76 -5.01
CA ALA A 141 6.16 1.14 -3.86
C ALA A 141 6.48 -0.32 -4.19
N ASP A 142 7.76 -0.66 -4.16
CA ASP A 142 8.25 -2.01 -4.36
C ASP A 142 9.07 -2.45 -3.14
N GLU A 143 8.96 -3.73 -2.79
CA GLU A 143 9.82 -4.34 -1.78
C GLU A 143 10.99 -5.08 -2.43
N ILE A 144 12.16 -4.96 -1.80
CA ILE A 144 13.37 -5.64 -2.21
C ILE A 144 13.77 -6.61 -1.11
N HIS A 145 13.98 -7.86 -1.49
CA HIS A 145 14.47 -8.92 -0.62
C HIS A 145 15.71 -9.55 -1.25
N ILE A 146 16.84 -9.49 -0.57
CA ILE A 146 18.12 -10.02 -1.03
C ILE A 146 18.65 -10.98 0.03
N THR A 147 19.03 -12.17 -0.39
CA THR A 147 19.72 -13.16 0.44
C THR A 147 21.10 -13.40 -0.11
N ILE A 148 22.11 -13.17 0.71
CA ILE A 148 23.51 -13.41 0.37
C ILE A 148 23.95 -14.67 1.09
N LYS A 149 24.38 -15.65 0.32
CA LYS A 149 24.83 -16.95 0.83
C LYS A 149 26.33 -17.16 0.53
N GLY A 150 27.04 -17.72 1.51
CA GLY A 150 28.45 -18.00 1.38
C GLY A 150 28.91 -19.07 2.37
N LYS A 151 30.20 -19.24 2.48
CA LYS A 151 30.81 -20.12 3.47
C LYS A 151 31.16 -19.35 4.71
N GLY A 152 30.30 -19.46 5.73
CA GLY A 152 30.59 -18.91 7.07
C GLY A 152 31.62 -19.71 7.86
N GLY A 153 31.98 -19.22 9.07
CA GLY A 153 32.89 -19.90 9.97
C GLY A 153 33.61 -18.97 10.95
N HIS A 154 34.76 -19.38 11.44
CA HIS A 154 35.47 -18.66 12.49
C HIS A 154 36.07 -17.34 11.97
N GLY A 155 35.72 -16.23 12.60
CA GLY A 155 36.11 -14.86 12.15
C GLY A 155 37.61 -14.58 12.14
N ALA A 156 38.42 -15.36 12.89
CA ALA A 156 39.88 -15.25 12.84
C ALA A 156 40.53 -16.00 11.66
N MET A 157 39.74 -16.72 10.83
CA MET A 157 40.22 -17.47 9.67
C MET A 157 39.52 -17.01 8.37
N PRO A 158 39.51 -15.70 8.03
CA PRO A 158 38.75 -15.17 6.90
C PRO A 158 39.18 -15.74 5.54
N HIS A 159 40.43 -16.16 5.42
CA HIS A 159 40.98 -16.78 4.21
C HIS A 159 40.36 -18.14 3.87
N LEU A 160 39.63 -18.78 4.79
CA LEU A 160 38.91 -20.04 4.58
C LEU A 160 37.40 -19.86 4.33
N LEU A 161 36.93 -18.60 4.29
CA LEU A 161 35.53 -18.22 4.25
C LEU A 161 35.16 -17.45 2.99
N ASN A 162 33.87 -17.31 2.75
CA ASN A 162 33.31 -16.25 1.90
C ASN A 162 32.50 -15.34 2.84
N ASP A 163 33.07 -14.23 3.23
CA ASP A 163 32.48 -13.33 4.23
C ASP A 163 31.16 -12.73 3.71
N THR A 164 30.07 -13.29 4.18
CA THR A 164 28.72 -12.87 3.77
C THR A 164 28.35 -11.51 4.32
N VAL A 165 28.88 -11.12 5.48
CA VAL A 165 28.61 -9.82 6.12
C VAL A 165 29.27 -8.73 5.33
N LEU A 166 30.55 -8.89 4.99
CA LEU A 166 31.28 -7.93 4.16
C LEU A 166 30.64 -7.80 2.78
N ALA A 167 30.31 -8.93 2.14
CA ALA A 167 29.63 -8.93 0.85
C ALA A 167 28.27 -8.21 0.90
N ALA A 168 27.48 -8.44 1.95
CA ALA A 168 26.19 -7.78 2.17
C ALA A 168 26.35 -6.27 2.36
N ALA A 169 27.33 -5.83 3.12
CA ALA A 169 27.64 -4.39 3.30
C ALA A 169 27.99 -3.72 1.97
N GLN A 170 28.82 -4.38 1.14
CA GLN A 170 29.16 -3.88 -0.19
C GLN A 170 27.96 -3.83 -1.13
N VAL A 171 27.06 -4.80 -1.08
CA VAL A 171 25.81 -4.79 -1.84
C VAL A 171 24.96 -3.58 -1.46
N VAL A 172 24.78 -3.30 -0.18
CA VAL A 172 24.02 -2.12 0.29
C VAL A 172 24.60 -0.82 -0.27
N ILE A 173 25.93 -0.64 -0.19
CA ILE A 173 26.61 0.54 -0.72
C ILE A 173 26.47 0.62 -2.24
N SER A 174 26.66 -0.50 -2.95
CA SER A 174 26.59 -0.54 -4.40
C SER A 174 25.19 -0.27 -4.93
N LEU A 175 24.14 -0.71 -4.25
CA LEU A 175 22.75 -0.44 -4.62
C LEU A 175 22.44 1.07 -4.63
N GLN A 176 23.08 1.87 -3.77
CA GLN A 176 22.89 3.33 -3.80
C GLN A 176 23.40 3.97 -5.10
N GLN A 177 24.31 3.34 -5.80
CA GLN A 177 24.82 3.84 -7.09
C GLN A 177 23.76 3.73 -8.20
N ILE A 178 22.77 2.85 -8.07
CA ILE A 178 21.65 2.77 -9.01
C ILE A 178 20.93 4.12 -9.05
N ILE A 179 20.61 4.66 -7.89
CA ILE A 179 19.91 5.94 -7.77
C ILE A 179 20.81 7.11 -8.19
N SER A 180 22.04 7.13 -7.69
CA SER A 180 22.95 8.29 -7.89
C SER A 180 23.67 8.30 -9.24
N ARG A 181 23.83 7.15 -9.95
CA ARG A 181 24.66 7.02 -11.14
C ARG A 181 24.00 6.39 -12.36
N ARG A 182 22.87 5.70 -12.18
CA ARG A 182 22.15 5.00 -13.26
C ARG A 182 20.78 5.59 -13.55
N ARG A 183 20.20 6.28 -12.58
CA ARG A 183 18.88 6.89 -12.75
C ARG A 183 18.96 8.20 -13.49
N ASN A 184 17.99 8.46 -14.36
CA ASN A 184 17.80 9.78 -14.96
C ASN A 184 17.47 10.79 -13.84
N PRO A 185 18.24 11.89 -13.67
CA PRO A 185 18.05 12.84 -12.57
C PRO A 185 16.69 13.56 -12.57
N PHE A 186 16.00 13.60 -13.71
CA PHE A 186 14.65 14.18 -13.81
C PHE A 186 13.53 13.23 -13.37
N ILE A 187 13.84 11.98 -13.05
CA ILE A 187 12.86 11.01 -12.58
C ILE A 187 13.16 10.67 -11.13
N PRO A 188 12.33 11.10 -10.16
CA PRO A 188 12.55 10.81 -8.74
C PRO A 188 12.58 9.30 -8.47
N ALA A 189 13.50 8.86 -7.63
CA ALA A 189 13.51 7.51 -7.10
C ALA A 189 14.26 7.47 -5.77
N THR A 190 13.85 6.58 -4.89
CA THR A 190 14.51 6.35 -3.60
C THR A 190 14.63 4.85 -3.36
N LEU A 191 15.83 4.42 -2.94
CA LEU A 191 16.11 3.06 -2.51
C LEU A 191 16.59 3.09 -1.07
N SER A 192 15.85 2.47 -0.17
CA SER A 192 16.18 2.43 1.25
C SER A 192 16.25 0.98 1.73
N ILE A 193 17.32 0.66 2.46
CA ILE A 193 17.45 -0.63 3.14
C ILE A 193 17.03 -0.43 4.59
N GLY A 194 15.93 -1.06 4.99
CA GLY A 194 15.37 -0.95 6.33
C GLY A 194 15.69 -2.15 7.25
N ARG A 195 16.17 -3.26 6.66
CA ARG A 195 16.47 -4.48 7.41
C ARG A 195 17.76 -5.10 6.89
N PHE A 196 18.66 -5.42 7.83
CA PHE A 196 19.91 -6.15 7.57
C PHE A 196 20.10 -7.15 8.70
N ILE A 197 20.05 -8.45 8.41
CA ILE A 197 20.19 -9.51 9.39
C ILE A 197 21.37 -10.39 9.03
N ALA A 198 22.37 -10.38 9.90
CA ALA A 198 23.52 -11.27 9.89
C ALA A 198 23.54 -11.98 11.24
N ASP A 199 22.88 -13.14 11.31
CA ASP A 199 22.71 -13.89 12.55
C ASP A 199 23.93 -14.79 12.80
N GLY A 200 25.04 -14.14 13.21
CA GLY A 200 26.29 -14.76 13.59
C GLY A 200 26.59 -14.56 15.09
N ALA A 201 27.85 -14.59 15.42
CA ALA A 201 28.34 -14.23 16.74
C ALA A 201 29.57 -13.32 16.60
N THR A 202 30.08 -12.78 17.71
CA THR A 202 31.20 -11.84 17.70
C THR A 202 32.43 -12.39 16.93
N ASN A 203 32.64 -13.71 16.93
CA ASN A 203 33.72 -14.40 16.27
C ASN A 203 33.26 -15.42 15.21
N ILE A 204 32.00 -15.36 14.79
CA ILE A 204 31.42 -16.28 13.79
C ILE A 204 30.77 -15.48 12.67
N ILE A 205 31.28 -15.66 11.45
CA ILE A 205 30.65 -15.16 10.22
C ILE A 205 29.52 -16.12 9.83
N PRO A 206 28.28 -15.61 9.66
CA PRO A 206 27.15 -16.48 9.27
C PRO A 206 27.26 -16.94 7.83
N GLN A 207 26.55 -18.04 7.50
CA GLN A 207 26.48 -18.54 6.11
C GLN A 207 25.52 -17.74 5.25
N GLU A 208 24.64 -16.96 5.87
CA GLU A 208 23.60 -16.21 5.17
C GLU A 208 23.41 -14.83 5.82
N VAL A 209 23.18 -13.81 4.97
CA VAL A 209 22.74 -12.47 5.38
C VAL A 209 21.48 -12.14 4.58
N GLN A 210 20.47 -11.64 5.27
CA GLN A 210 19.22 -11.19 4.67
C GLN A 210 19.15 -9.66 4.72
N ILE A 211 18.85 -9.06 3.56
CA ILE A 211 18.66 -7.62 3.39
C ILE A 211 17.25 -7.42 2.85
N SER A 212 16.53 -6.45 3.42
CA SER A 212 15.24 -6.03 2.87
C SER A 212 15.12 -4.52 2.86
N GLY A 213 14.44 -4.02 1.86
CA GLY A 213 14.28 -2.59 1.66
C GLY A 213 13.10 -2.25 0.77
N THR A 214 12.98 -0.97 0.46
CA THR A 214 11.94 -0.45 -0.42
C THR A 214 12.54 0.39 -1.54
N LEU A 215 11.92 0.29 -2.70
CA LEU A 215 12.17 1.15 -3.85
C LEU A 215 10.91 1.98 -4.11
N ARG A 216 11.13 3.26 -4.28
CA ARG A 216 10.08 4.22 -4.64
C ARG A 216 10.40 4.86 -5.97
#